data_aeda750aec0e7ccde1415fc154f489df
#
_entry.id   aeda750aec0e7ccde1415fc154f489df
#
_cell.length_a   1.000
_cell.length_b   1.000
_cell.length_c   1.000
_cell.angle_alpha   90.00
_cell.angle_beta   90.00
_cell.angle_gamma   90.00
#
_symmetry.space_group_name_H-M   'P 1'
#
loop_
_entity.id
_entity.type
_entity.pdbx_description
1 polymer ?
#
loop_
_entity_poly.entity_id
_entity_poly.type
_entity_poly.pdbx_seq_one_letter_code
_entity_poly.pdbx_strand_id
1 'polypeptide(L)'
;MLVEIENLTKTYGSLKALDNINLKLPKQQFIGLLGPNGAGKTTLLKILAGLNLNYQGEVKILNQKIGIETKKSVAFLSDGDFLDPKLTPLKAIAFYKDFFSDFDSSKALDLLKRFSVPLKREFKALSKGMREKLQLILTLSRNASLYLFDEPVAGIDPIAREEIFELIAKEFSQNASLLVSTHLVVDVEKYLNSAIFLKEAKLVAFGDVGELKKGYSSLEAVYKERLK
;
A
#
# COMPACT_ATOMS: atom_id res chain seq x y z
N MET A 1 15.18 -7.95 8.98
CA MET A 1 14.25 -6.88 8.60
C MET A 1 13.47 -7.26 7.35
N LEU A 2 12.33 -6.62 7.04
CA LEU A 2 11.64 -6.79 5.77
C LEU A 2 12.15 -5.79 4.74
N VAL A 3 12.16 -4.50 5.11
CA VAL A 3 12.65 -3.40 4.27
C VAL A 3 13.77 -2.67 5.01
N GLU A 4 14.83 -2.37 4.29
CA GLU A 4 15.95 -1.55 4.77
C GLU A 4 16.23 -0.45 3.76
N ILE A 5 16.25 0.79 4.24
CA ILE A 5 16.45 2.00 3.43
C ILE A 5 17.57 2.80 4.08
N GLU A 6 18.61 3.13 3.30
CA GLU A 6 19.76 3.92 3.75
C GLU A 6 20.00 5.08 2.78
N ASN A 7 19.94 6.31 3.32
CA ASN A 7 20.20 7.57 2.62
C ASN A 7 19.41 7.74 1.30
N LEU A 8 18.15 7.25 1.28
CA LEU A 8 17.32 7.30 0.08
C LEU A 8 16.94 8.73 -0.27
N THR A 9 17.39 9.18 -1.44
CA THR A 9 17.03 10.48 -2.00
C THR A 9 16.50 10.29 -3.42
N LYS A 10 15.37 10.94 -3.70
CA LYS A 10 14.72 10.93 -5.01
C LYS A 10 14.36 12.33 -5.46
N THR A 11 14.81 12.70 -6.66
CA THR A 11 14.48 13.99 -7.31
C THR A 11 13.74 13.79 -8.62
N TYR A 12 12.87 14.73 -8.95
CA TYR A 12 12.23 14.90 -10.26
C TYR A 12 12.52 16.32 -10.75
N GLY A 13 13.50 16.45 -11.66
CA GLY A 13 14.04 17.75 -12.01
C GLY A 13 14.60 18.46 -10.77
N SER A 14 14.10 19.63 -10.44
CA SER A 14 14.49 20.41 -9.25
C SER A 14 13.72 20.00 -7.99
N LEU A 15 12.62 19.24 -8.11
CA LEU A 15 11.80 18.83 -6.97
C LEU A 15 12.42 17.62 -6.26
N LYS A 16 12.75 17.77 -4.99
CA LYS A 16 13.16 16.67 -4.14
C LYS A 16 11.90 16.00 -3.55
N ALA A 17 11.60 14.78 -4.00
CA ALA A 17 10.43 14.02 -3.59
C ALA A 17 10.69 13.14 -2.34
N LEU A 18 11.95 12.73 -2.14
CA LEU A 18 12.45 12.09 -0.92
C LEU A 18 13.85 12.65 -0.64
N ASP A 19 14.15 12.95 0.63
CA ASP A 19 15.39 13.58 1.06
C ASP A 19 16.01 12.81 2.22
N ASN A 20 17.04 12.04 1.92
CA ASN A 20 17.85 11.31 2.89
C ASN A 20 17.02 10.44 3.87
N ILE A 21 16.09 9.64 3.34
CA ILE A 21 15.26 8.75 4.15
C ILE A 21 16.11 7.57 4.65
N ASN A 22 16.08 7.35 5.95
CA ASN A 22 16.68 6.19 6.62
C ASN A 22 15.57 5.46 7.39
N LEU A 23 15.31 4.18 7.07
CA LEU A 23 14.15 3.48 7.61
C LEU A 23 14.39 1.96 7.61
N LYS A 24 14.00 1.29 8.69
CA LYS A 24 14.02 -0.18 8.79
C LYS A 24 12.67 -0.70 9.21
N LEU A 25 11.97 -1.39 8.31
CA LEU A 25 10.64 -1.94 8.59
C LEU A 25 10.75 -3.41 9.02
N PRO A 26 10.11 -3.79 10.13
CA PRO A 26 10.05 -5.18 10.56
C PRO A 26 9.09 -6.00 9.69
N LYS A 27 9.11 -7.33 9.88
CA LYS A 27 8.14 -8.25 9.28
C LYS A 27 6.83 -8.28 10.08
N GLN A 28 5.77 -8.76 9.46
CA GLN A 28 4.47 -9.07 10.09
C GLN A 28 3.84 -7.85 10.78
N GLN A 29 3.81 -6.73 10.07
CA GLN A 29 3.19 -5.50 10.57
C GLN A 29 2.27 -4.85 9.56
N PHE A 30 1.22 -4.24 10.07
CA PHE A 30 0.38 -3.30 9.36
C PHE A 30 0.88 -1.88 9.68
N ILE A 31 1.48 -1.23 8.69
CA ILE A 31 2.22 0.03 8.83
C ILE A 31 1.49 1.15 8.10
N GLY A 32 1.20 2.24 8.78
CA GLY A 32 0.67 3.46 8.16
C GLY A 32 1.80 4.34 7.62
N LEU A 33 1.71 4.74 6.35
CA LEU A 33 2.56 5.76 5.74
C LEU A 33 1.76 7.06 5.65
N LEU A 34 1.94 7.92 6.64
CA LEU A 34 1.11 9.08 6.90
C LEU A 34 1.84 10.37 6.52
N GLY A 35 1.12 11.29 5.93
CA GLY A 35 1.66 12.59 5.53
C GLY A 35 0.72 13.35 4.60
N PRO A 36 0.89 14.67 4.45
CA PRO A 36 0.09 15.46 3.53
C PRO A 36 0.34 15.06 2.07
N ASN A 37 -0.51 15.56 1.17
CA ASN A 37 -0.29 15.41 -0.26
C ASN A 37 1.03 16.05 -0.65
N GLY A 38 1.80 15.38 -1.53
CA GLY A 38 3.14 15.83 -1.92
C GLY A 38 4.27 15.48 -0.94
N ALA A 39 4.00 14.84 0.20
CA ALA A 39 5.03 14.47 1.19
C ALA A 39 6.03 13.39 0.72
N GLY A 40 5.77 12.73 -0.43
CA GLY A 40 6.64 11.68 -0.96
C GLY A 40 6.12 10.25 -0.80
N LYS A 41 4.92 10.04 -0.22
CA LYS A 41 4.34 8.72 0.05
C LYS A 41 4.30 7.81 -1.18
N THR A 42 3.63 8.24 -2.25
CA THR A 42 3.55 7.52 -3.54
C THR A 42 4.92 7.26 -4.14
N THR A 43 5.87 8.21 -4.02
CA THR A 43 7.24 8.03 -4.52
C THR A 43 7.95 6.90 -3.77
N LEU A 44 7.84 6.86 -2.44
CA LEU A 44 8.41 5.79 -1.63
C LEU A 44 7.81 4.43 -1.99
N LEU A 45 6.48 4.34 -2.08
CA LEU A 45 5.79 3.10 -2.48
C LEU A 45 6.21 2.63 -3.88
N LYS A 46 6.33 3.53 -4.86
CA LYS A 46 6.79 3.18 -6.22
C LYS A 46 8.23 2.69 -6.28
N ILE A 47 9.12 3.22 -5.42
CA ILE A 47 10.49 2.71 -5.28
C ILE A 47 10.46 1.29 -4.70
N LEU A 48 9.74 1.07 -3.61
CA LEU A 48 9.61 -0.25 -2.98
C LEU A 48 8.97 -1.29 -3.93
N ALA A 49 8.00 -0.86 -4.75
CA ALA A 49 7.40 -1.70 -5.79
C ALA A 49 8.35 -1.98 -6.98
N GLY A 50 9.53 -1.35 -7.02
CA GLY A 50 10.47 -1.48 -8.12
C GLY A 50 10.01 -0.83 -9.44
N LEU A 51 9.08 0.13 -9.35
CA LEU A 51 8.58 0.91 -10.49
C LEU A 51 9.41 2.15 -10.76
N ASN A 52 10.19 2.59 -9.78
CA ASN A 52 11.07 3.75 -9.88
C ASN A 52 12.46 3.38 -9.35
N LEU A 53 13.40 3.12 -10.26
CA LEU A 53 14.73 2.65 -9.91
C LEU A 53 15.82 3.74 -9.95
N ASN A 54 15.49 4.94 -10.43
CA ASN A 54 16.41 6.06 -10.46
C ASN A 54 16.32 6.86 -9.15
N TYR A 55 17.13 6.49 -8.15
CA TYR A 55 17.27 7.14 -6.85
C TYR A 55 18.72 7.03 -6.35
N GLN A 56 19.07 7.80 -5.34
CA GLN A 56 20.34 7.71 -4.59
C GLN A 56 20.10 6.98 -3.27
N GLY A 57 21.16 6.36 -2.74
CA GLY A 57 21.09 5.56 -1.52
C GLY A 57 20.89 4.07 -1.79
N GLU A 58 20.58 3.31 -0.75
CA GLU A 58 20.37 1.88 -0.84
C GLU A 58 18.98 1.48 -0.33
N VAL A 59 18.29 0.60 -1.07
CA VAL A 59 16.98 0.05 -0.67
C VAL A 59 17.01 -1.46 -0.86
N LYS A 60 16.69 -2.18 0.21
CA LYS A 60 16.61 -3.65 0.23
C LYS A 60 15.26 -4.13 0.72
N ILE A 61 14.74 -5.20 0.10
CA ILE A 61 13.59 -5.97 0.58
C ILE A 61 14.06 -7.42 0.75
N LEU A 62 13.83 -8.01 1.94
CA LEU A 62 14.31 -9.37 2.27
C LEU A 62 15.82 -9.54 2.03
N ASN A 63 16.62 -8.54 2.37
CA ASN A 63 18.08 -8.45 2.15
C ASN A 63 18.49 -8.41 0.67
N GLN A 64 17.57 -8.25 -0.28
CA GLN A 64 17.85 -8.15 -1.72
C GLN A 64 17.63 -6.72 -2.21
N LYS A 65 18.52 -6.23 -3.08
CA LYS A 65 18.32 -4.94 -3.77
C LYS A 65 17.06 -4.99 -4.64
N ILE A 66 16.41 -3.84 -4.78
CA ILE A 66 15.21 -3.71 -5.61
C ILE A 66 15.50 -4.17 -7.04
N GLY A 67 14.71 -5.12 -7.53
CA GLY A 67 14.88 -5.72 -8.85
C GLY A 67 13.78 -6.73 -9.18
N ILE A 68 14.05 -7.62 -10.14
CA ILE A 68 13.08 -8.62 -10.61
C ILE A 68 12.68 -9.57 -9.46
N GLU A 69 13.63 -10.00 -8.65
CA GLU A 69 13.37 -10.95 -7.57
C GLU A 69 12.50 -10.33 -6.46
N THR A 70 12.77 -9.08 -6.08
CA THR A 70 11.93 -8.41 -5.07
C THR A 70 10.50 -8.16 -5.57
N LYS A 71 10.28 -7.95 -6.88
CA LYS A 71 8.94 -7.81 -7.45
C LYS A 71 8.08 -9.06 -7.28
N LYS A 72 8.68 -10.24 -7.23
CA LYS A 72 7.95 -11.49 -6.95
C LYS A 72 7.35 -11.52 -5.57
N SER A 73 7.98 -10.85 -4.59
CA SER A 73 7.60 -10.82 -3.18
C SER A 73 6.78 -9.59 -2.80
N VAL A 74 6.50 -8.68 -3.74
CA VAL A 74 5.77 -7.43 -3.50
C VAL A 74 4.46 -7.41 -4.28
N ALA A 75 3.37 -7.09 -3.60
CA ALA A 75 2.08 -6.79 -4.21
C ALA A 75 1.80 -5.28 -4.06
N PHE A 76 1.52 -4.59 -5.16
CA PHE A 76 1.32 -3.15 -5.18
C PHE A 76 -0.06 -2.79 -5.72
N LEU A 77 -0.83 -2.04 -4.94
CA LEU A 77 -2.07 -1.39 -5.32
C LEU A 77 -1.78 0.10 -5.50
N SER A 78 -1.81 0.58 -6.74
CA SER A 78 -1.63 2.01 -7.03
C SER A 78 -2.92 2.78 -6.80
N ASP A 79 -2.81 4.06 -6.53
CA ASP A 79 -3.94 4.99 -6.62
C ASP A 79 -4.48 5.02 -8.06
N GLY A 80 -5.81 4.95 -8.17
CA GLY A 80 -6.53 4.97 -9.44
C GLY A 80 -6.62 3.64 -10.20
N ASP A 81 -7.25 3.69 -11.36
CA ASP A 81 -7.49 2.52 -12.20
C ASP A 81 -6.23 2.11 -12.98
N PHE A 82 -5.81 0.85 -12.88
CA PHE A 82 -4.66 0.28 -13.60
C PHE A 82 -4.99 -0.91 -14.50
N LEU A 83 -6.24 -1.39 -14.47
CA LEU A 83 -6.69 -2.47 -15.34
C LEU A 83 -7.17 -1.92 -16.70
N ASP A 84 -6.96 -2.70 -17.77
CA ASP A 84 -7.51 -2.38 -19.07
C ASP A 84 -9.04 -2.23 -18.98
N PRO A 85 -9.63 -1.14 -19.50
CA PRO A 85 -11.07 -0.89 -19.45
C PRO A 85 -11.95 -2.00 -20.04
N LYS A 86 -11.41 -2.84 -20.94
CA LYS A 86 -12.12 -3.94 -21.59
C LYS A 86 -11.96 -5.28 -20.87
N LEU A 87 -11.09 -5.39 -19.87
CA LEU A 87 -10.97 -6.61 -19.09
C LEU A 87 -12.22 -6.87 -18.26
N THR A 88 -12.66 -8.13 -18.22
CA THR A 88 -13.64 -8.58 -17.23
C THR A 88 -12.89 -9.11 -15.98
N PRO A 89 -13.52 -9.17 -14.79
CA PRO A 89 -12.91 -9.76 -13.62
C PRO A 89 -12.38 -11.18 -13.83
N LEU A 90 -13.10 -12.03 -14.59
CA LEU A 90 -12.59 -13.38 -14.94
C LEU A 90 -11.31 -13.34 -15.78
N LYS A 91 -11.22 -12.44 -16.75
CA LYS A 91 -10.01 -12.27 -17.57
C LYS A 91 -8.86 -11.68 -16.75
N ALA A 92 -9.15 -10.75 -15.82
CA ALA A 92 -8.17 -10.21 -14.91
C ALA A 92 -7.58 -11.30 -13.99
N ILE A 93 -8.42 -12.20 -13.44
CA ILE A 93 -7.95 -13.37 -12.66
C ILE A 93 -7.03 -14.26 -13.51
N ALA A 94 -7.44 -14.58 -14.74
CA ALA A 94 -6.61 -15.41 -15.64
C ALA A 94 -5.26 -14.74 -15.91
N PHE A 95 -5.26 -13.44 -16.21
CA PHE A 95 -4.05 -12.66 -16.41
C PHE A 95 -3.12 -12.67 -15.18
N TYR A 96 -3.67 -12.46 -13.97
CA TYR A 96 -2.88 -12.48 -12.74
C TYR A 96 -2.31 -13.87 -12.46
N LYS A 97 -3.07 -14.95 -12.72
CA LYS A 97 -2.62 -16.33 -12.57
C LYS A 97 -1.43 -16.64 -13.48
N ASP A 98 -1.45 -16.13 -14.71
CA ASP A 98 -0.38 -16.35 -15.68
C ASP A 98 0.90 -15.55 -15.33
N PHE A 99 0.73 -14.35 -14.75
CA PHE A 99 1.83 -13.46 -14.41
C PHE A 99 2.47 -13.71 -13.04
N PHE A 100 1.68 -14.13 -12.06
CA PHE A 100 2.11 -14.25 -10.66
C PHE A 100 1.93 -15.69 -10.19
N SER A 101 3.04 -16.38 -9.99
CA SER A 101 3.04 -17.78 -9.51
C SER A 101 2.45 -17.95 -8.10
N ASP A 102 2.41 -16.87 -7.31
CA ASP A 102 1.86 -16.79 -5.96
C ASP A 102 0.40 -16.32 -5.92
N PHE A 103 -0.29 -16.22 -7.07
CA PHE A 103 -1.68 -15.77 -7.13
C PHE A 103 -2.68 -16.88 -6.85
N ASP A 104 -3.55 -16.66 -5.87
CA ASP A 104 -4.66 -17.55 -5.53
C ASP A 104 -5.95 -17.17 -6.26
N SER A 105 -6.21 -17.86 -7.37
CA SER A 105 -7.42 -17.64 -8.17
C SER A 105 -8.72 -18.01 -7.44
N SER A 106 -8.68 -19.00 -6.53
CA SER A 106 -9.84 -19.42 -5.76
C SER A 106 -10.23 -18.35 -4.76
N LYS A 107 -9.25 -17.82 -4.02
CA LYS A 107 -9.44 -16.68 -3.12
C LYS A 107 -10.02 -15.47 -3.85
N ALA A 108 -9.46 -15.13 -5.03
CA ALA A 108 -9.96 -14.01 -5.83
C ALA A 108 -11.43 -14.18 -6.23
N LEU A 109 -11.79 -15.36 -6.72
CA LEU A 109 -13.18 -15.67 -7.14
C LEU A 109 -14.16 -15.60 -5.95
N ASP A 110 -13.78 -16.15 -4.79
CA ASP A 110 -14.64 -16.17 -3.61
C ASP A 110 -14.84 -14.76 -3.05
N LEU A 111 -13.79 -13.94 -3.01
CA LEU A 111 -13.90 -12.55 -2.59
C LEU A 111 -14.75 -11.72 -3.56
N LEU A 112 -14.57 -11.88 -4.89
CA LEU A 112 -15.39 -11.18 -5.88
C LEU A 112 -16.87 -11.52 -5.77
N LYS A 113 -17.20 -12.80 -5.51
CA LYS A 113 -18.59 -13.22 -5.25
C LYS A 113 -19.13 -12.62 -3.96
N ARG A 114 -18.36 -12.69 -2.86
CA ARG A 114 -18.73 -12.13 -1.54
C ARG A 114 -19.03 -10.64 -1.62
N PHE A 115 -18.25 -9.89 -2.39
CA PHE A 115 -18.42 -8.45 -2.58
C PHE A 115 -19.33 -8.09 -3.78
N SER A 116 -20.03 -9.07 -4.35
CA SER A 116 -20.99 -8.88 -5.45
C SER A 116 -20.42 -8.16 -6.66
N VAL A 117 -19.14 -8.40 -6.99
CA VAL A 117 -18.51 -7.85 -8.20
C VAL A 117 -18.89 -8.70 -9.41
N PRO A 118 -19.54 -8.16 -10.46
CA PRO A 118 -20.00 -8.92 -11.62
C PRO A 118 -18.83 -9.49 -12.44
N LEU A 119 -18.68 -10.81 -12.48
CA LEU A 119 -17.50 -11.49 -13.03
C LEU A 119 -17.32 -11.33 -14.56
N LYS A 120 -18.40 -11.07 -15.31
CA LYS A 120 -18.40 -11.02 -16.78
C LYS A 120 -18.59 -9.60 -17.35
N ARG A 121 -18.75 -8.60 -16.49
CA ARG A 121 -18.90 -7.19 -16.91
C ARG A 121 -17.54 -6.58 -17.15
N GLU A 122 -17.36 -5.80 -18.22
CA GLU A 122 -16.11 -5.09 -18.50
C GLU A 122 -15.80 -4.08 -17.37
N PHE A 123 -14.51 -3.88 -17.08
CA PHE A 123 -14.01 -3.01 -16.03
C PHE A 123 -14.58 -1.58 -16.12
N LYS A 124 -14.62 -1.00 -17.34
CA LYS A 124 -15.20 0.34 -17.57
C LYS A 124 -16.68 0.44 -17.22
N ALA A 125 -17.43 -0.68 -17.24
CA ALA A 125 -18.86 -0.73 -16.95
C ALA A 125 -19.16 -1.03 -15.47
N LEU A 126 -18.14 -1.26 -14.64
CA LEU A 126 -18.26 -1.37 -13.19
C LEU A 126 -18.39 0.02 -12.56
N SER A 127 -19.11 0.13 -11.44
CA SER A 127 -19.09 1.34 -10.62
C SER A 127 -17.69 1.60 -10.07
N LYS A 128 -17.39 2.83 -9.65
CA LYS A 128 -16.10 3.19 -9.04
C LYS A 128 -15.74 2.23 -7.88
N GLY A 129 -16.62 2.05 -6.92
CA GLY A 129 -16.39 1.14 -5.79
C GLY A 129 -16.20 -0.32 -6.18
N MET A 130 -16.88 -0.81 -7.25
CA MET A 130 -16.63 -2.17 -7.76
C MET A 130 -15.25 -2.28 -8.42
N ARG A 131 -14.78 -1.25 -9.12
CA ARG A 131 -13.44 -1.25 -9.72
C ARG A 131 -12.36 -1.27 -8.64
N GLU A 132 -12.50 -0.45 -7.61
CA GLU A 132 -11.59 -0.42 -6.46
C GLU A 132 -11.56 -1.77 -5.72
N LYS A 133 -12.75 -2.36 -5.44
CA LYS A 133 -12.86 -3.70 -4.83
C LYS A 133 -12.19 -4.76 -5.71
N LEU A 134 -12.39 -4.74 -7.03
CA LEU A 134 -11.74 -5.69 -7.95
C LEU A 134 -10.21 -5.58 -7.87
N GLN A 135 -9.66 -4.38 -8.00
CA GLN A 135 -8.21 -4.15 -7.97
C GLN A 135 -7.59 -4.56 -6.63
N LEU A 136 -8.26 -4.21 -5.52
CA LEU A 136 -7.86 -4.61 -4.18
C LEU A 136 -7.86 -6.14 -4.00
N ILE A 137 -8.95 -6.81 -4.42
CA ILE A 137 -9.09 -8.27 -4.31
C ILE A 137 -8.00 -8.97 -5.13
N LEU A 138 -7.73 -8.53 -6.35
CA LEU A 138 -6.64 -9.09 -7.15
C LEU A 138 -5.29 -8.95 -6.45
N THR A 139 -5.03 -7.80 -5.84
CA THR A 139 -3.77 -7.54 -5.11
C THR A 139 -3.68 -8.40 -3.84
N LEU A 140 -4.76 -8.51 -3.05
CA LEU A 140 -4.83 -9.32 -1.84
C LEU A 140 -4.83 -10.84 -2.11
N SER A 141 -5.13 -11.25 -3.34
CA SER A 141 -5.07 -12.66 -3.75
C SER A 141 -3.66 -13.11 -4.16
N ARG A 142 -2.67 -12.23 -4.12
CA ARG A 142 -1.25 -12.57 -4.14
C ARG A 142 -0.83 -13.10 -2.75
N ASN A 143 0.16 -14.00 -2.70
CA ASN A 143 0.81 -14.42 -1.45
C ASN A 143 2.17 -13.73 -1.31
N ALA A 144 2.13 -12.39 -1.28
CA ALA A 144 3.32 -11.55 -1.21
C ALA A 144 3.86 -11.44 0.23
N SER A 145 5.16 -11.14 0.36
CA SER A 145 5.77 -10.82 1.67
C SER A 145 5.54 -9.37 2.09
N LEU A 146 5.34 -8.49 1.11
CA LEU A 146 5.09 -7.06 1.32
C LEU A 146 3.95 -6.60 0.42
N TYR A 147 2.89 -6.08 1.04
CA TYR A 147 1.83 -5.38 0.36
C TYR A 147 2.04 -3.87 0.48
N LEU A 148 1.90 -3.17 -0.62
CA LEU A 148 2.04 -1.72 -0.72
C LEU A 148 0.74 -1.14 -1.27
N PHE A 149 0.02 -0.36 -0.48
CA PHE A 149 -1.25 0.24 -0.89
C PHE A 149 -1.15 1.76 -0.90
N ASP A 150 -1.38 2.35 -2.07
CA ASP A 150 -1.34 3.79 -2.25
C ASP A 150 -2.76 4.35 -2.25
N GLU A 151 -3.15 5.02 -1.15
CA GLU A 151 -4.47 5.63 -0.93
C GLU A 151 -5.66 4.71 -1.30
N PRO A 152 -5.75 3.47 -0.76
CA PRO A 152 -6.71 2.44 -1.20
C PRO A 152 -8.18 2.81 -1.00
N VAL A 153 -8.48 3.86 -0.28
CA VAL A 153 -9.85 4.32 0.04
C VAL A 153 -10.12 5.77 -0.38
N ALA A 154 -9.27 6.33 -1.26
CA ALA A 154 -9.43 7.70 -1.71
C ALA A 154 -10.73 7.89 -2.51
N GLY A 155 -11.58 8.81 -2.07
CA GLY A 155 -12.84 9.11 -2.75
C GLY A 155 -13.95 8.08 -2.56
N ILE A 156 -13.82 7.19 -1.57
CA ILE A 156 -14.85 6.25 -1.13
C ILE A 156 -15.64 6.87 0.02
N ASP A 157 -16.93 6.55 0.12
CA ASP A 157 -17.74 6.98 1.26
C ASP A 157 -17.28 6.33 2.59
N PRO A 158 -17.53 6.96 3.75
CA PRO A 158 -17.00 6.49 5.04
C PRO A 158 -17.38 5.05 5.42
N ILE A 159 -18.60 4.59 5.07
CA ILE A 159 -19.06 3.24 5.41
C ILE A 159 -18.28 2.21 4.59
N ALA A 160 -18.17 2.44 3.28
CA ALA A 160 -17.42 1.54 2.41
C ALA A 160 -15.90 1.53 2.69
N ARG A 161 -15.33 2.61 3.25
CA ARG A 161 -13.92 2.63 3.71
C ARG A 161 -13.67 1.62 4.83
N GLU A 162 -14.56 1.56 5.81
CA GLU A 162 -14.45 0.61 6.91
C GLU A 162 -14.47 -0.84 6.39
N GLU A 163 -15.41 -1.16 5.50
CA GLU A 163 -15.46 -2.49 4.85
C GLU A 163 -14.14 -2.84 4.13
N ILE A 164 -13.53 -1.86 3.47
CA ILE A 164 -12.26 -2.08 2.75
C ILE A 164 -11.11 -2.32 3.73
N PHE A 165 -10.98 -1.52 4.79
CA PHE A 165 -9.93 -1.75 5.78
C PHE A 165 -10.11 -3.07 6.54
N GLU A 166 -11.34 -3.46 6.85
CA GLU A 166 -11.64 -4.78 7.42
C GLU A 166 -11.25 -5.90 6.46
N LEU A 167 -11.58 -5.76 5.17
CA LEU A 167 -11.14 -6.71 4.15
C LEU A 167 -9.61 -6.81 4.10
N ILE A 168 -8.92 -5.68 4.04
CA ILE A 168 -7.45 -5.62 4.03
C ILE A 168 -6.89 -6.34 5.27
N ALA A 169 -7.34 -5.96 6.46
CA ALA A 169 -6.84 -6.49 7.72
C ALA A 169 -7.07 -8.00 7.87
N LYS A 170 -8.18 -8.52 7.31
CA LYS A 170 -8.54 -9.94 7.36
C LYS A 170 -7.81 -10.78 6.33
N GLU A 171 -7.62 -10.25 5.12
CA GLU A 171 -7.23 -11.05 3.95
C GLU A 171 -5.74 -10.95 3.60
N PHE A 172 -4.99 -9.94 4.11
CA PHE A 172 -3.55 -9.95 3.90
C PHE A 172 -2.90 -11.09 4.70
N SER A 173 -1.85 -11.68 4.14
CA SER A 173 -1.17 -12.83 4.77
C SER A 173 -0.60 -12.45 6.15
N GLN A 174 -0.88 -13.24 7.17
CA GLN A 174 -0.33 -13.03 8.52
C GLN A 174 1.21 -13.09 8.57
N ASN A 175 1.84 -13.71 7.58
CA ASN A 175 3.29 -13.76 7.45
C ASN A 175 3.88 -12.58 6.66
N ALA A 176 3.04 -11.71 6.13
CA ALA A 176 3.42 -10.54 5.36
C ALA A 176 3.45 -9.27 6.21
N SER A 177 3.96 -8.20 5.64
CA SER A 177 3.71 -6.84 6.12
C SER A 177 2.92 -6.05 5.10
N LEU A 178 2.14 -5.12 5.58
CA LEU A 178 1.38 -4.18 4.76
C LEU A 178 1.85 -2.76 5.07
N LEU A 179 2.14 -1.99 4.04
CA LEU A 179 2.39 -0.55 4.11
C LEU A 179 1.28 0.18 3.35
N VAL A 180 0.45 0.92 4.05
CA VAL A 180 -0.66 1.68 3.46
C VAL A 180 -0.40 3.16 3.56
N SER A 181 -0.37 3.86 2.42
CA SER A 181 -0.38 5.32 2.41
C SER A 181 -1.80 5.85 2.57
N THR A 182 -1.96 6.81 3.44
CA THR A 182 -3.21 7.55 3.58
C THR A 182 -3.02 8.88 4.30
N HIS A 183 -3.93 9.81 4.04
CA HIS A 183 -4.09 11.03 4.84
C HIS A 183 -5.26 10.91 5.83
N LEU A 184 -6.02 9.81 5.80
CA LEU A 184 -7.17 9.50 6.65
C LEU A 184 -6.73 8.70 7.89
N VAL A 185 -6.03 9.37 8.82
CA VAL A 185 -5.40 8.72 9.99
C VAL A 185 -6.44 8.02 10.87
N VAL A 186 -7.60 8.66 11.09
CA VAL A 186 -8.66 8.14 11.97
C VAL A 186 -9.19 6.80 11.48
N ASP A 187 -9.38 6.65 10.17
CA ASP A 187 -9.98 5.45 9.57
C ASP A 187 -9.06 4.23 9.69
N VAL A 188 -7.74 4.45 9.68
CA VAL A 188 -6.74 3.37 9.63
C VAL A 188 -6.12 3.06 10.99
N GLU A 189 -6.15 4.00 11.96
CA GLU A 189 -5.43 3.91 13.25
C GLU A 189 -5.65 2.57 13.98
N LYS A 190 -6.90 2.08 14.03
CA LYS A 190 -7.26 0.86 14.75
C LYS A 190 -6.62 -0.42 14.20
N TYR A 191 -6.10 -0.38 12.97
CA TYR A 191 -5.45 -1.52 12.31
C TYR A 191 -3.92 -1.47 12.36
N LEU A 192 -3.35 -0.31 12.69
CA LEU A 192 -1.90 -0.09 12.61
C LEU A 192 -1.15 -0.67 13.80
N ASN A 193 -0.05 -1.38 13.53
CA ASN A 193 0.97 -1.70 14.51
C ASN A 193 1.98 -0.55 14.65
N SER A 194 2.39 0.05 13.54
CA SER A 194 3.35 1.15 13.51
C SER A 194 2.99 2.20 12.46
N ALA A 195 3.55 3.39 12.59
CA ALA A 195 3.30 4.48 11.66
C ALA A 195 4.59 5.20 11.28
N ILE A 196 4.66 5.61 10.02
CA ILE A 196 5.68 6.46 9.42
C ILE A 196 5.06 7.81 9.13
N PHE A 197 5.66 8.89 9.59
CA PHE A 197 5.26 10.25 9.24
C PHE A 197 6.23 10.85 8.24
N LEU A 198 5.73 11.23 7.06
CA LEU A 198 6.48 11.97 6.05
C LEU A 198 5.97 13.41 5.94
N LYS A 199 6.88 14.37 5.89
CA LYS A 199 6.60 15.78 5.60
C LYS A 199 7.73 16.36 4.76
N GLU A 200 7.40 17.11 3.71
CA GLU A 200 8.39 17.82 2.89
C GLU A 200 9.57 16.93 2.46
N ALA A 201 9.25 15.74 1.92
CA ALA A 201 10.21 14.74 1.47
C ALA A 201 11.06 14.08 2.58
N LYS A 202 10.83 14.37 3.86
CA LYS A 202 11.64 13.87 5.00
C LYS A 202 10.85 12.93 5.90
N LEU A 203 11.57 12.00 6.51
CA LEU A 203 11.05 11.18 7.60
C LEU A 203 11.00 12.03 8.88
N VAL A 204 9.80 12.26 9.39
CA VAL A 204 9.57 13.01 10.64
C VAL A 204 9.58 12.10 11.86
N ALA A 205 8.91 10.94 11.74
CA ALA A 205 8.87 9.93 12.79
C ALA A 205 8.57 8.55 12.21
N PHE A 206 9.04 7.51 12.92
CA PHE A 206 8.64 6.12 12.72
C PHE A 206 8.64 5.42 14.07
N GLY A 207 7.63 4.61 14.35
CA GLY A 207 7.55 3.83 15.57
C GLY A 207 6.25 3.06 15.73
N ASP A 208 6.17 2.28 16.80
CA ASP A 208 4.95 1.63 17.27
C ASP A 208 3.87 2.68 17.57
N VAL A 209 2.60 2.38 17.21
CA VAL A 209 1.50 3.35 17.39
C VAL A 209 1.27 3.67 18.86
N GLY A 210 1.38 2.69 19.77
CA GLY A 210 1.25 2.92 21.21
C GLY A 210 2.33 3.85 21.76
N GLU A 211 3.58 3.67 21.28
CA GLU A 211 4.70 4.54 21.68
C GLU A 211 4.54 5.96 21.10
N LEU A 212 4.17 6.08 19.83
CA LEU A 212 3.95 7.37 19.19
C LEU A 212 2.84 8.18 19.85
N LYS A 213 1.83 7.49 20.37
CA LYS A 213 0.66 8.11 21.05
C LYS A 213 0.91 8.49 22.50
N LYS A 214 2.08 8.19 23.09
CA LYS A 214 2.35 8.58 24.48
C LYS A 214 2.23 10.09 24.67
N GLY A 215 1.30 10.50 25.55
CA GLY A 215 0.99 11.90 25.81
C GLY A 215 -0.05 12.52 24.85
N TYR A 216 -0.65 11.74 23.95
CA TYR A 216 -1.67 12.18 22.99
C TYR A 216 -2.94 11.33 23.09
N SER A 217 -4.08 11.93 22.76
CA SER A 217 -5.37 11.24 22.75
C SER A 217 -5.55 10.27 21.56
N SER A 218 -4.88 10.52 20.44
CA SER A 218 -4.99 9.73 19.22
C SER A 218 -3.74 9.87 18.32
N LEU A 219 -3.58 8.97 17.36
CA LEU A 219 -2.53 9.09 16.34
C LEU A 219 -2.76 10.33 15.45
N GLU A 220 -4.02 10.73 15.25
CA GLU A 220 -4.35 11.97 14.55
C GLU A 220 -3.82 13.22 15.29
N ALA A 221 -3.88 13.23 16.63
CA ALA A 221 -3.33 14.33 17.42
C ALA A 221 -1.80 14.42 17.26
N VAL A 222 -1.11 13.28 17.30
CA VAL A 222 0.33 13.19 16.99
C VAL A 222 0.63 13.70 15.59
N TYR A 223 -0.17 13.25 14.60
CA TYR A 223 -0.05 13.65 13.20
C TYR A 223 -0.17 15.17 13.05
N LYS A 224 -1.21 15.77 13.63
CA LYS A 224 -1.43 17.23 13.57
C LYS A 224 -0.31 18.04 14.21
N GLU A 225 0.29 17.56 15.29
CA GLU A 225 1.37 18.27 15.96
C GLU A 225 2.70 18.13 15.22
N ARG A 226 3.06 16.93 14.83
CA ARG A 226 4.36 16.69 14.16
C ARG A 226 4.43 17.18 12.72
N LEU A 227 3.28 17.39 12.08
CA LEU A 227 3.19 17.87 10.70
C LEU A 227 2.73 19.35 10.60
N LYS A 228 2.61 20.07 11.72
CA LYS A 228 2.57 21.54 11.73
C LYS A 228 3.94 22.07 11.33
#